data_28710d262c275f45bd4a79320a772d66
#
_entry.id   28710d262c275f45bd4a79320a772d66
#
_cell.length_a   1.000
_cell.length_b   1.000
_cell.length_c   1.000
_cell.angle_alpha   90.00
_cell.angle_beta   90.00
_cell.angle_gamma   90.00
#
_symmetry.space_group_name_H-M   'P 1'
#
loop_
_entity.id
_entity.type
_entity.pdbx_description
1 polymer ?
#
loop_
_entity_poly.entity_id
_entity_poly.type
_entity_poly.pdbx_seq_one_letter_code
_entity_poly.pdbx_strand_id
1 'polypeptide(L)'
;MVKKLNISYDSDLIESISADFDLRTPNKKALRELIFTLDGDYDTNIMQVLNLATGVGKTYLMAAFIEYLRRQGIGNVVIVTPGKVVQSKTVQNFVPGNDKYIEGAQVPPDIVTPQDYSAWRSRINGTPKLSYGREVPALVFILNIQQLIAPKEAEGSTHGSSKDAERRKTRKFDENTG
;
A
#
# COMPACT_ATOMS: atom_id res chain seq x y z
N MET A 1 -10.51 -18.29 -8.88
CA MET A 1 -11.03 -17.20 -9.74
C MET A 1 -10.91 -15.90 -8.97
N VAL A 2 -10.12 -14.94 -9.44
CA VAL A 2 -9.97 -13.62 -8.82
C VAL A 2 -11.27 -12.85 -9.07
N LYS A 3 -11.86 -12.27 -8.01
CA LYS A 3 -13.06 -11.46 -8.16
C LYS A 3 -12.70 -10.09 -8.74
N LYS A 4 -13.49 -9.63 -9.69
CA LYS A 4 -13.45 -8.26 -10.19
C LYS A 4 -13.76 -7.26 -9.06
N LEU A 5 -13.10 -6.10 -9.07
CA LEU A 5 -13.43 -5.01 -8.17
C LEU A 5 -14.85 -4.51 -8.49
N ASN A 6 -15.65 -4.31 -7.46
CA ASN A 6 -16.98 -3.74 -7.61
C ASN A 6 -16.88 -2.21 -7.45
N ILE A 7 -16.47 -1.55 -8.51
CA ILE A 7 -16.43 -0.10 -8.60
C ILE A 7 -17.24 0.35 -9.80
N SER A 8 -17.76 1.56 -9.76
CA SER A 8 -18.46 2.21 -10.88
C SER A 8 -17.71 3.48 -11.28
N TYR A 9 -17.71 3.81 -12.58
CA TYR A 9 -17.17 5.05 -13.08
C TYR A 9 -18.09 6.22 -12.72
N ASP A 10 -17.59 7.13 -11.91
CA ASP A 10 -18.28 8.34 -11.49
C ASP A 10 -17.40 9.57 -11.82
N SER A 11 -17.80 10.31 -12.85
CA SER A 11 -17.02 11.45 -13.33
C SER A 11 -17.00 12.60 -12.31
N ASP A 12 -18.08 12.84 -11.60
CA ASP A 12 -18.18 13.93 -10.63
C ASP A 12 -17.33 13.63 -9.40
N LEU A 13 -17.31 12.38 -8.96
CA LEU A 13 -16.44 11.91 -7.89
C LEU A 13 -14.95 12.02 -8.29
N ILE A 14 -14.61 11.67 -9.54
CA ILE A 14 -13.23 11.81 -10.07
C ILE A 14 -12.81 13.29 -10.10
N GLU A 15 -13.69 14.18 -10.53
CA GLU A 15 -13.41 15.62 -10.57
C GLU A 15 -13.21 16.18 -9.15
N SER A 16 -14.11 15.84 -8.21
CA SER A 16 -14.00 16.24 -6.81
C SER A 16 -12.67 15.79 -6.20
N ILE A 17 -12.35 14.51 -6.30
CA ILE A 17 -11.09 13.95 -5.78
C ILE A 17 -9.87 14.59 -6.46
N SER A 18 -9.95 14.82 -7.77
CA SER A 18 -8.87 15.47 -8.50
C SER A 18 -8.59 16.89 -8.01
N ALA A 19 -9.64 17.63 -7.62
CA ALA A 19 -9.53 18.95 -7.02
C ALA A 19 -9.00 18.86 -5.57
N ASP A 20 -9.54 17.95 -4.75
CA ASP A 20 -9.13 17.75 -3.34
C ASP A 20 -7.62 17.45 -3.23
N PHE A 21 -7.08 16.68 -4.18
CA PHE A 21 -5.65 16.30 -4.22
C PHE A 21 -4.78 17.20 -5.11
N ASP A 22 -5.31 18.26 -5.65
CA ASP A 22 -4.60 19.15 -6.62
C ASP A 22 -3.88 18.34 -7.71
N LEU A 23 -4.60 17.40 -8.32
CA LEU A 23 -4.00 16.52 -9.32
C LEU A 23 -3.64 17.26 -10.60
N ARG A 24 -2.37 17.13 -10.99
CA ARG A 24 -1.92 17.63 -12.31
C ARG A 24 -2.67 16.92 -13.43
N THR A 25 -2.83 17.61 -14.56
CA THR A 25 -3.56 17.09 -15.74
C THR A 25 -3.19 15.65 -16.14
N PRO A 26 -1.91 15.23 -16.19
CA PRO A 26 -1.56 13.85 -16.52
C PRO A 26 -2.09 12.84 -15.50
N ASN A 27 -2.05 13.17 -14.20
CA ASN A 27 -2.53 12.29 -13.14
C ASN A 27 -4.05 12.20 -13.13
N LYS A 28 -4.74 13.31 -13.36
CA LYS A 28 -6.21 13.33 -13.49
C LYS A 28 -6.67 12.45 -14.65
N LYS A 29 -5.99 12.56 -15.80
CA LYS A 29 -6.27 11.71 -16.97
C LYS A 29 -6.00 10.23 -16.63
N ALA A 30 -4.87 9.90 -15.99
CA ALA A 30 -4.52 8.54 -15.61
C ALA A 30 -5.50 7.96 -14.59
N LEU A 31 -5.97 8.76 -13.62
CA LEU A 31 -6.98 8.33 -12.65
C LEU A 31 -8.30 7.96 -13.37
N ARG A 32 -8.74 8.83 -14.28
CA ARG A 32 -9.97 8.60 -15.06
C ARG A 32 -9.88 7.33 -15.90
N GLU A 33 -8.78 7.15 -16.64
CA GLU A 33 -8.56 5.97 -17.47
C GLU A 33 -8.46 4.69 -16.66
N LEU A 34 -7.77 4.72 -15.50
CA LEU A 34 -7.69 3.58 -14.60
C LEU A 34 -9.07 3.16 -14.10
N ILE A 35 -9.86 4.09 -13.60
CA ILE A 35 -11.20 3.82 -13.07
C ILE A 35 -12.12 3.32 -14.17
N PHE A 36 -12.08 3.94 -15.36
CA PHE A 36 -12.86 3.50 -16.51
C PHE A 36 -12.52 2.06 -16.91
N THR A 37 -11.23 1.71 -16.92
CA THR A 37 -10.78 0.34 -17.21
C THR A 37 -11.28 -0.65 -16.16
N LEU A 38 -11.25 -0.27 -14.88
CA LEU A 38 -11.66 -1.15 -13.78
C LEU A 38 -13.18 -1.32 -13.65
N ASP A 39 -13.96 -0.33 -14.08
CA ASP A 39 -15.44 -0.45 -14.20
C ASP A 39 -15.81 -1.34 -15.40
N GLY A 40 -15.04 -1.26 -16.49
CA GLY A 40 -15.26 -2.01 -17.71
C GLY A 40 -15.08 -3.53 -17.58
N ASP A 41 -15.15 -4.21 -18.68
CA ASP A 41 -14.87 -5.66 -18.76
C ASP A 41 -13.37 -5.89 -18.97
N TYR A 42 -12.66 -6.25 -17.92
CA TYR A 42 -11.22 -6.52 -17.94
C TYR A 42 -10.89 -7.92 -17.42
N ASP A 43 -9.83 -8.52 -17.92
CA ASP A 43 -9.33 -9.78 -17.40
C ASP A 43 -8.62 -9.54 -16.05
N THR A 44 -9.18 -10.12 -14.98
CA THR A 44 -8.65 -10.00 -13.61
C THR A 44 -7.29 -10.68 -13.41
N ASN A 45 -6.84 -11.49 -14.36
CA ASN A 45 -5.50 -12.11 -14.35
C ASN A 45 -4.45 -11.22 -15.02
N ILE A 46 -4.86 -10.15 -15.70
CA ILE A 46 -3.95 -9.20 -16.37
C ILE A 46 -3.73 -8.00 -15.46
N MET A 47 -2.46 -7.75 -15.15
CA MET A 47 -2.04 -6.60 -14.35
C MET A 47 -2.27 -5.29 -15.11
N GLN A 48 -2.95 -4.33 -14.51
CA GLN A 48 -3.09 -2.99 -15.05
C GLN A 48 -1.81 -2.20 -14.78
N VAL A 49 -1.20 -1.65 -15.84
CA VAL A 49 0.08 -0.93 -15.77
C VAL A 49 -0.12 0.53 -16.15
N LEU A 50 0.22 1.44 -15.24
CA LEU A 50 0.26 2.88 -15.50
C LEU A 50 1.70 3.31 -15.81
N ASN A 51 1.97 3.65 -17.06
CA ASN A 51 3.27 4.18 -17.47
C ASN A 51 3.28 5.71 -17.38
N LEU A 52 3.83 6.23 -16.30
CA LEU A 52 3.90 7.66 -16.01
C LEU A 52 5.35 8.11 -15.84
N ALA A 53 5.67 9.28 -16.40
CA ALA A 53 7.01 9.86 -16.30
C ALA A 53 7.44 10.10 -14.82
N THR A 54 8.74 10.21 -14.59
CA THR A 54 9.26 10.57 -13.28
C THR A 54 8.88 12.02 -12.94
N GLY A 55 8.54 12.29 -11.68
CA GLY A 55 8.21 13.64 -11.21
C GLY A 55 6.77 14.12 -11.47
N VAL A 56 5.94 13.35 -12.17
CA VAL A 56 4.53 13.75 -12.42
C VAL A 56 3.62 13.68 -11.19
N GLY A 57 4.09 13.16 -10.06
CA GLY A 57 3.27 13.03 -8.84
C GLY A 57 2.53 11.69 -8.74
N LYS A 58 3.17 10.57 -9.05
CA LYS A 58 2.57 9.22 -8.97
C LYS A 58 1.96 8.92 -7.60
N THR A 59 2.57 9.43 -6.52
CA THR A 59 2.09 9.21 -5.16
C THR A 59 0.76 9.93 -4.90
N TYR A 60 0.59 11.13 -5.49
CA TYR A 60 -0.69 11.85 -5.46
C TYR A 60 -1.78 11.08 -6.20
N LEU A 61 -1.47 10.54 -7.38
CA LEU A 61 -2.39 9.67 -8.12
C LEU A 61 -2.78 8.44 -7.30
N MET A 62 -1.82 7.81 -6.64
CA MET A 62 -2.06 6.64 -5.78
C MET A 62 -2.96 7.00 -4.59
N ALA A 63 -2.71 8.14 -3.94
CA ALA A 63 -3.52 8.64 -2.84
C ALA A 63 -4.97 8.95 -3.29
N ALA A 64 -5.13 9.63 -4.41
CA ALA A 64 -6.43 9.92 -5.00
C ALA A 64 -7.19 8.64 -5.40
N PHE A 65 -6.50 7.64 -5.94
CA PHE A 65 -7.12 6.35 -6.27
C PHE A 65 -7.57 5.59 -5.01
N ILE A 66 -6.79 5.60 -3.93
CA ILE A 66 -7.18 5.01 -2.65
C ILE A 66 -8.43 5.69 -2.09
N GLU A 67 -8.50 7.03 -2.16
CA GLU A 67 -9.69 7.78 -1.75
C GLU A 67 -10.91 7.44 -2.60
N TYR A 68 -10.71 7.28 -3.92
CA TYR A 68 -11.78 6.82 -4.80
C TYR A 68 -12.31 5.45 -4.40
N LEU A 69 -11.42 4.48 -4.18
CA LEU A 69 -11.79 3.14 -3.73
C LEU A 69 -12.54 3.18 -2.41
N ARG A 70 -12.08 3.98 -1.45
CA ARG A 70 -12.74 4.17 -0.16
C ARG A 70 -14.18 4.69 -0.32
N ARG A 71 -14.36 5.72 -1.15
CA ARG A 71 -15.72 6.28 -1.41
C ARG A 71 -16.62 5.30 -2.17
N GLN A 72 -16.05 4.33 -2.88
CA GLN A 72 -16.78 3.20 -3.50
C GLN A 72 -16.99 2.02 -2.54
N GLY A 73 -16.61 2.15 -1.26
CA GLY A 73 -16.78 1.10 -0.25
C GLY A 73 -15.67 0.05 -0.23
N ILE A 74 -14.57 0.25 -0.97
CA ILE A 74 -13.40 -0.62 -0.97
C ILE A 74 -12.37 -0.02 -0.03
N GLY A 75 -12.35 -0.52 1.21
CA GLY A 75 -11.52 0.04 2.29
C GLY A 75 -10.17 -0.65 2.52
N ASN A 76 -9.83 -1.74 1.83
CA ASN A 76 -8.58 -2.47 2.06
C ASN A 76 -7.65 -2.37 0.86
N VAL A 77 -6.46 -1.82 1.06
CA VAL A 77 -5.46 -1.61 0.02
C VAL A 77 -4.10 -2.12 0.49
N VAL A 78 -3.35 -2.74 -0.41
CA VAL A 78 -1.96 -3.12 -0.17
C VAL A 78 -1.06 -2.39 -1.15
N ILE A 79 -0.08 -1.66 -0.63
CA ILE A 79 0.98 -1.02 -1.41
C ILE A 79 2.25 -1.83 -1.24
N VAL A 80 2.80 -2.30 -2.36
CA VAL A 80 4.08 -3.01 -2.38
C VAL A 80 5.13 -2.10 -3.00
N THR A 81 6.21 -1.85 -2.25
CA THR A 81 7.32 -1.00 -2.70
C THR A 81 8.56 -1.83 -3.00
N PRO A 82 9.48 -1.36 -3.87
CA PRO A 82 10.68 -2.11 -4.23
C PRO A 82 11.71 -2.24 -3.11
N GLY A 83 11.63 -1.43 -2.05
CA GLY A 83 12.58 -1.49 -0.94
C GLY A 83 12.24 -0.57 0.22
N LYS A 84 12.98 -0.70 1.33
CA LYS A 84 12.73 0.01 2.60
C LYS A 84 12.71 1.53 2.46
N VAL A 85 13.61 2.12 1.66
CA VAL A 85 13.69 3.58 1.48
C VAL A 85 12.43 4.12 0.82
N VAL A 86 11.92 3.41 -0.21
CA VAL A 86 10.68 3.80 -0.89
C VAL A 86 9.49 3.58 0.04
N GLN A 87 9.47 2.46 0.78
CA GLN A 87 8.44 2.19 1.80
C GLN A 87 8.35 3.32 2.81
N SER A 88 9.47 3.73 3.44
CA SER A 88 9.48 4.80 4.43
C SER A 88 8.98 6.13 3.87
N LYS A 89 9.40 6.48 2.63
CA LYS A 89 8.90 7.68 1.95
C LYS A 89 7.40 7.59 1.66
N THR A 90 6.92 6.41 1.26
CA THR A 90 5.49 6.19 1.02
C THR A 90 4.70 6.36 2.32
N VAL A 91 5.14 5.77 3.42
CA VAL A 91 4.50 5.95 4.74
C VAL A 91 4.42 7.44 5.12
N GLN A 92 5.50 8.21 4.93
CA GLN A 92 5.51 9.65 5.22
C GLN A 92 4.45 10.43 4.41
N ASN A 93 4.17 10.00 3.18
CA ASN A 93 3.17 10.65 2.33
C ASN A 93 1.71 10.37 2.77
N PHE A 94 1.48 9.31 3.55
CA PHE A 94 0.14 8.89 3.96
C PHE A 94 -0.19 9.14 5.43
N VAL A 95 0.81 9.41 6.27
CA VAL A 95 0.61 9.63 7.71
C VAL A 95 0.47 11.13 8.00
N PRO A 96 -0.68 11.60 8.52
CA PRO A 96 -0.88 12.99 8.90
C PRO A 96 0.19 13.48 9.89
N GLY A 97 0.56 14.76 9.76
CA GLY A 97 1.59 15.38 10.60
C GLY A 97 3.03 15.22 10.12
N ASN A 98 3.26 14.48 9.04
CA ASN A 98 4.56 14.50 8.34
C ASN A 98 4.64 15.68 7.37
N ASP A 99 5.84 16.24 7.19
CA ASP A 99 6.11 17.33 6.24
C ASP A 99 5.77 16.97 4.78
N LYS A 100 5.66 15.69 4.48
CA LYS A 100 5.38 15.15 3.16
C LYS A 100 3.99 14.56 3.03
N TYR A 101 3.16 14.76 4.03
CA TYR A 101 1.79 14.25 3.98
C TYR A 101 1.04 14.83 2.79
N ILE A 102 0.38 13.96 2.05
CA ILE A 102 -0.46 14.34 0.91
C ILE A 102 -1.87 14.59 1.45
N GLU A 103 -2.23 15.86 1.53
CA GLU A 103 -3.58 16.29 1.86
C GLU A 103 -4.53 15.99 0.70
N GLY A 104 -5.83 15.90 0.99
CA GLY A 104 -6.88 15.68 0.00
C GLY A 104 -7.84 14.54 0.35
N ALA A 105 -7.43 13.57 1.17
CA ALA A 105 -8.34 12.54 1.64
C ALA A 105 -9.38 13.12 2.60
N GLN A 106 -10.65 12.87 2.37
CA GLN A 106 -11.74 13.28 3.26
C GLN A 106 -11.59 12.66 4.67
N VAL A 107 -11.13 11.42 4.70
CA VAL A 107 -10.74 10.71 5.92
C VAL A 107 -9.33 10.15 5.71
N PRO A 108 -8.34 10.56 6.51
CA PRO A 108 -6.99 10.04 6.39
C PRO A 108 -6.96 8.51 6.49
N PRO A 109 -6.18 7.82 5.67
CA PRO A 109 -6.09 6.36 5.74
C PRO A 109 -5.42 5.88 7.02
N ASP A 110 -5.84 4.71 7.51
CA ASP A 110 -5.15 4.00 8.59
C ASP A 110 -3.99 3.18 7.99
N ILE A 111 -2.77 3.55 8.33
CA ILE A 111 -1.56 2.96 7.75
C ILE A 111 -1.03 1.85 8.63
N VAL A 112 -0.78 0.69 8.04
CA VAL A 112 -0.20 -0.46 8.71
C VAL A 112 1.08 -0.89 8.00
N THR A 113 2.16 -0.94 8.75
CA THR A 113 3.43 -1.51 8.30
C THR A 113 3.68 -2.85 9.00
N PRO A 114 4.62 -3.68 8.54
CA PRO A 114 4.96 -4.93 9.23
C PRO A 114 5.39 -4.74 10.68
N GLN A 115 5.98 -3.59 11.01
CA GLN A 115 6.40 -3.24 12.36
C GLN A 115 5.19 -2.99 13.28
N ASP A 116 4.13 -2.39 12.73
CA ASP A 116 2.92 -2.01 13.47
C ASP A 116 1.86 -3.11 13.49
N TYR A 117 2.05 -4.16 12.70
CA TYR A 117 1.03 -5.19 12.46
C TYR A 117 0.51 -5.83 13.74
N SER A 118 1.39 -6.17 14.68
CA SER A 118 0.99 -6.81 15.95
C SER A 118 0.14 -5.86 16.81
N ALA A 119 0.54 -4.60 16.91
CA ALA A 119 -0.21 -3.58 17.64
C ALA A 119 -1.57 -3.30 16.98
N TRP A 120 -1.59 -3.20 15.65
CA TRP A 120 -2.82 -3.03 14.89
C TRP A 120 -3.78 -4.21 15.07
N ARG A 121 -3.28 -5.46 14.98
CA ARG A 121 -4.07 -6.67 15.19
C ARG A 121 -4.69 -6.73 16.60
N SER A 122 -3.93 -6.32 17.62
CA SER A 122 -4.43 -6.26 19.00
C SER A 122 -5.55 -5.24 19.17
N ARG A 123 -5.43 -4.09 18.52
CA ARG A 123 -6.49 -3.05 18.52
C ARG A 123 -7.78 -3.56 17.86
N ILE A 124 -7.69 -4.22 16.72
CA ILE A 124 -8.87 -4.74 15.99
C ILE A 124 -9.58 -5.83 16.79
N ASN A 125 -8.84 -6.72 17.44
CA ASN A 125 -9.43 -7.81 18.22
C ASN A 125 -10.16 -7.28 19.47
N GLY A 126 -9.85 -6.06 19.94
CA GLY A 126 -10.47 -5.40 21.07
C GLY A 126 -11.61 -4.43 20.73
N THR A 127 -11.80 -4.11 19.46
CA THR A 127 -12.81 -3.12 19.02
C THR A 127 -14.03 -3.83 18.43
N PRO A 128 -15.27 -3.45 18.80
CA PRO A 128 -16.47 -3.90 18.11
C PRO A 128 -16.33 -3.55 16.62
N LYS A 129 -16.70 -4.46 15.74
CA LYS A 129 -16.71 -4.23 14.28
C LYS A 129 -17.52 -2.98 14.00
N LEU A 130 -16.83 -1.89 13.71
CA LEU A 130 -17.43 -0.60 13.45
C LEU A 130 -18.15 -0.58 12.10
N SER A 131 -19.24 0.11 12.14
CA SER A 131 -20.21 0.41 11.10
C SER A 131 -19.61 0.69 9.73
N TYR A 132 -20.18 0.07 8.73
CA TYR A 132 -20.01 0.46 7.33
C TYR A 132 -20.61 1.86 7.13
N GLY A 133 -19.76 2.87 6.99
CA GLY A 133 -20.17 4.24 6.70
C GLY A 133 -19.11 4.96 5.88
N ARG A 134 -19.52 6.04 5.20
CA ARG A 134 -18.64 6.87 4.35
C ARG A 134 -17.49 7.55 5.13
N GLU A 135 -17.49 7.45 6.45
CA GLU A 135 -16.50 8.04 7.36
C GLU A 135 -15.42 7.02 7.82
N VAL A 136 -15.45 5.79 7.32
CA VAL A 136 -14.46 4.78 7.70
C VAL A 136 -13.17 5.04 6.92
N PRO A 137 -12.00 5.11 7.59
CA PRO A 137 -10.73 5.26 6.90
C PRO A 137 -10.43 4.04 6.02
N ALA A 138 -9.73 4.27 4.90
CA ALA A 138 -9.14 3.17 4.16
C ALA A 138 -8.02 2.55 5.00
N LEU A 139 -7.98 1.22 5.07
CA LEU A 139 -6.89 0.47 5.68
C LEU A 139 -5.83 0.18 4.62
N VAL A 140 -4.65 0.78 4.77
CA VAL A 140 -3.57 0.69 3.79
C VAL A 140 -2.36 -0.01 4.38
N PHE A 141 -2.09 -1.22 3.90
CA PHE A 141 -0.87 -1.96 4.24
C PHE A 141 0.27 -1.52 3.31
N ILE A 142 1.39 -1.05 3.88
CA ILE A 142 2.56 -0.65 3.11
C ILE A 142 3.71 -1.60 3.40
N LEU A 143 4.06 -2.41 2.40
CA LEU A 143 5.07 -3.45 2.46
C LEU A 143 6.19 -3.18 1.45
N ASN A 144 7.38 -3.71 1.68
CA ASN A 144 8.36 -3.84 0.62
C ASN A 144 8.41 -5.28 0.09
N ILE A 145 8.86 -5.44 -1.14
CA ILE A 145 8.87 -6.75 -1.82
C ILE A 145 9.65 -7.81 -1.03
N GLN A 146 10.72 -7.42 -0.35
CA GLN A 146 11.54 -8.34 0.45
C GLN A 146 10.76 -8.94 1.64
N GLN A 147 9.83 -8.17 2.21
CA GLN A 147 8.98 -8.65 3.31
C GLN A 147 7.93 -9.67 2.85
N LEU A 148 7.57 -9.66 1.56
CA LEU A 148 6.64 -10.64 0.99
C LEU A 148 7.31 -11.96 0.63
N ILE A 149 8.58 -11.92 0.18
CA ILE A 149 9.31 -13.10 -0.28
C ILE A 149 10.29 -13.66 0.75
N ALA A 150 10.58 -12.93 1.85
CA ALA A 150 11.39 -13.47 2.92
C ALA A 150 10.69 -14.69 3.55
N PRO A 151 11.38 -15.83 3.73
CA PRO A 151 10.82 -16.94 4.47
C PRO A 151 10.43 -16.45 5.87
N LYS A 152 9.24 -16.79 6.34
CA LYS A 152 8.91 -16.64 7.75
C LYS A 152 9.91 -17.49 8.51
N GLU A 153 10.82 -16.88 9.26
CA GLU A 153 11.53 -17.60 10.31
C GLU A 153 10.43 -18.14 11.23
N ALA A 154 10.39 -19.47 11.38
CA ALA A 154 9.42 -20.13 12.21
C ALA A 154 9.58 -19.55 13.62
N GLU A 155 8.59 -18.80 14.10
CA GLU A 155 8.45 -18.51 15.51
C GLU A 155 8.27 -19.85 16.20
N GLY A 156 9.33 -20.36 16.80
CA GLY A 156 9.27 -21.59 17.59
C GLY A 156 10.36 -22.62 17.33
N SER A 157 11.63 -22.23 17.27
CA SER A 157 12.72 -23.16 17.59
C SER A 157 13.78 -22.47 18.45
N THR A 158 13.49 -22.36 19.74
CA THR A 158 14.49 -22.25 20.80
C THR A 158 15.22 -23.56 20.91
N HIS A 159 16.08 -23.91 19.97
CA HIS A 159 17.19 -24.87 20.10
C HIS A 159 18.02 -24.87 18.81
N GLY A 160 18.67 -23.75 18.52
CA GLY A 160 19.80 -23.69 17.60
C GLY A 160 21.07 -23.68 18.41
N SER A 161 21.78 -24.78 18.44
CA SER A 161 23.05 -24.89 19.18
C SER A 161 24.05 -23.83 18.65
N SER A 162 24.83 -23.26 19.54
CA SER A 162 25.87 -22.25 19.28
C SER A 162 26.88 -22.61 18.16
N LYS A 163 26.88 -23.83 17.68
CA LYS A 163 27.74 -24.36 16.62
C LYS A 163 27.34 -23.88 15.20
N ASP A 164 26.08 -23.56 14.95
CA ASP A 164 25.62 -23.11 13.63
C ASP A 164 25.89 -21.62 13.37
N ALA A 165 26.00 -20.82 14.43
CA ALA A 165 26.35 -19.42 14.34
C ALA A 165 27.86 -19.23 13.99
N GLU A 166 28.69 -20.13 14.47
CA GLU A 166 30.14 -20.13 14.21
C GLU A 166 30.45 -20.58 12.77
N ARG A 167 29.72 -21.56 12.25
CA ARG A 167 29.84 -22.01 10.85
C ARG A 167 29.44 -20.96 9.82
N ARG A 168 28.49 -20.07 10.13
CA ARG A 168 28.12 -18.95 9.27
C ARG A 168 29.15 -17.82 9.27
N LYS A 169 29.90 -17.64 10.37
CA LYS A 169 30.99 -16.65 10.44
C LYS A 169 32.23 -17.08 9.66
N THR A 170 32.59 -18.37 9.69
CA THR A 170 33.72 -18.90 8.92
C THR A 170 33.46 -18.88 7.42
N ARG A 171 32.25 -19.19 6.93
CA ARG A 171 31.94 -19.12 5.49
C ARG A 171 32.04 -17.69 4.90
N LYS A 172 31.77 -16.66 5.69
CA LYS A 172 31.93 -15.25 5.23
C LYS A 172 33.38 -14.78 5.20
N PHE A 173 34.30 -15.47 5.87
CA PHE A 173 35.72 -15.12 5.89
C PHE A 173 36.47 -15.70 4.70
N ASP A 174 36.06 -16.86 4.20
CA ASP A 174 36.72 -17.55 3.08
C ASP A 174 36.36 -16.97 1.70
N GLU A 175 35.24 -16.23 1.58
CA GLU A 175 34.86 -15.56 0.33
C GLU A 175 35.58 -14.22 0.07
N ASN A 176 36.32 -13.69 1.08
CA ASN A 176 37.04 -12.40 0.96
C ASN A 176 38.56 -12.53 0.83
N THR A 177 39.09 -13.74 0.67
CA THR A 177 40.54 -14.01 0.56
C THR A 177 40.93 -14.84 -0.66
N GLY A 178 40.15 -14.71 -1.74
CA GLY A 178 40.47 -15.33 -3.03
C GLY A 178 40.64 -14.29 -4.11
#